data_9e47143f900665e9faf66b888e596202
#
_entry.id   9e47143f900665e9faf66b888e596202
#
_cell.length_a   1.000
_cell.length_b   1.000
_cell.length_c   1.000
_cell.angle_alpha   90.00
_cell.angle_beta   90.00
_cell.angle_gamma   90.00
#
_symmetry.space_group_name_H-M   'P 1'
#
loop_
_entity.id
_entity.type
_entity.pdbx_description
1 polymer ?
#
loop_
_entity_poly.entity_id
_entity_poly.type
_entity_poly.pdbx_seq_one_letter_code
_entity_poly.pdbx_strand_id
1 'polypeptide(L)'
;MVFQSYALYPHLTVRRNLETPLRLRDYNAFERLPLIGNFSPSKKEKTESINQLVNKTSETLKISELLDRKPGQLSGGQRQRVALGRAMVREPVAFLMDEPLSNLDAALRVHMRSELSELHNSLKTTFVYVTHDQAEALTMSSRMAVMIDGNLLQLDTPQEVYDNPSSLSVAQFVGSPKINIFKGTADSGGTVSFLNVNLKRKSSESNTDLHIGIRPEHLEITNESNENTFSGTVAYRENLGSDIFFHVNIEDGSNKIIV
;
A
#
# COMPACT_ATOMS: atom_id res chain seq x y z
N MET A 1 -16.91 -1.84 -0.67
CA MET A 1 -15.68 -2.35 -1.28
C MET A 1 -15.35 -1.53 -2.51
N VAL A 2 -14.09 -1.16 -2.70
CA VAL A 2 -13.53 -0.49 -3.88
C VAL A 2 -12.63 -1.51 -4.57
N PHE A 3 -12.89 -1.79 -5.83
CA PHE A 3 -12.20 -2.80 -6.63
C PHE A 3 -11.08 -2.16 -7.46
N GLN A 4 -10.07 -2.91 -7.81
CA GLN A 4 -8.95 -2.53 -8.67
C GLN A 4 -9.43 -1.89 -10.00
N SER A 5 -10.47 -2.46 -10.64
CA SER A 5 -11.06 -1.94 -11.88
C SER A 5 -12.05 -0.79 -11.68
N TYR A 6 -12.18 -0.28 -10.44
CA TYR A 6 -13.20 0.70 -10.01
C TYR A 6 -14.64 0.19 -10.13
N ALA A 7 -14.94 -0.77 -10.98
CA ALA A 7 -16.24 -1.39 -11.25
C ALA A 7 -17.39 -0.38 -11.43
N LEU A 8 -17.13 0.77 -12.06
CA LEU A 8 -18.14 1.78 -12.35
C LEU A 8 -19.06 1.31 -13.47
N TYR A 9 -20.33 1.69 -13.40
CA TYR A 9 -21.30 1.45 -14.47
C TYR A 9 -21.02 2.42 -15.64
N PRO A 10 -20.52 1.96 -16.79
CA PRO A 10 -19.99 2.85 -17.84
C PRO A 10 -21.10 3.64 -18.57
N HIS A 11 -22.31 3.13 -18.57
CA HIS A 11 -23.48 3.75 -19.21
C HIS A 11 -24.18 4.80 -18.33
N LEU A 12 -23.89 4.81 -17.02
CA LEU A 12 -24.45 5.74 -16.04
C LEU A 12 -23.53 6.95 -15.84
N THR A 13 -24.11 8.12 -15.54
CA THR A 13 -23.35 9.28 -15.09
C THR A 13 -22.72 9.05 -13.72
N VAL A 14 -21.80 9.92 -13.28
CA VAL A 14 -21.22 9.91 -11.94
C VAL A 14 -22.32 9.97 -10.88
N ARG A 15 -23.26 10.92 -11.01
CA ARG A 15 -24.42 11.04 -10.11
C ARG A 15 -25.15 9.70 -9.98
N ARG A 16 -25.48 9.06 -11.10
CA ARG A 16 -26.18 7.79 -11.11
C ARG A 16 -25.36 6.64 -10.51
N ASN A 17 -24.04 6.64 -10.72
CA ASN A 17 -23.16 5.68 -10.08
C ASN A 17 -23.20 5.80 -8.54
N LEU A 18 -23.23 7.03 -8.00
CA LEU A 18 -23.35 7.28 -6.57
C LEU A 18 -24.74 6.96 -6.02
N GLU A 19 -25.81 7.27 -6.75
CA GLU A 19 -27.20 7.01 -6.34
C GLU A 19 -27.54 5.51 -6.32
N THR A 20 -26.97 4.71 -7.22
CA THR A 20 -27.37 3.32 -7.44
C THR A 20 -27.40 2.49 -6.15
N PRO A 21 -26.35 2.45 -5.30
CA PRO A 21 -26.38 1.68 -4.05
C PRO A 21 -27.45 2.16 -3.08
N LEU A 22 -27.73 3.46 -3.03
CA LEU A 22 -28.75 4.04 -2.16
C LEU A 22 -30.15 3.68 -2.66
N ARG A 23 -30.42 3.82 -3.96
CA ARG A 23 -31.69 3.43 -4.56
C ARG A 23 -32.00 1.95 -4.37
N LEU A 24 -30.98 1.09 -4.46
CA LEU A 24 -31.14 -0.35 -4.21
C LEU A 24 -31.38 -0.68 -2.74
N ARG A 25 -30.91 0.14 -1.80
CA ARG A 25 -31.16 -0.01 -0.37
C ARG A 25 -32.54 0.52 0.02
N ASP A 26 -32.88 1.73 -0.41
CA ASP A 26 -33.93 2.53 0.18
C ASP A 26 -35.26 2.44 -0.59
N TYR A 27 -35.24 2.13 -1.91
CA TYR A 27 -36.45 1.97 -2.69
C TYR A 27 -37.01 0.55 -2.60
N ASN A 28 -38.29 0.43 -2.35
CA ASN A 28 -39.02 -0.84 -2.45
C ASN A 28 -39.24 -1.25 -3.93
N ALA A 29 -39.73 -2.47 -4.19
CA ALA A 29 -39.94 -2.99 -5.52
C ALA A 29 -40.84 -2.11 -6.40
N PHE A 30 -41.87 -1.52 -5.82
CA PHE A 30 -42.82 -0.63 -6.52
C PHE A 30 -42.15 0.71 -6.89
N GLU A 31 -41.40 1.32 -5.95
CA GLU A 31 -40.68 2.60 -6.19
C GLU A 31 -39.58 2.51 -7.23
N ARG A 32 -39.07 1.30 -7.50
CA ARG A 32 -38.06 1.04 -8.55
C ARG A 32 -38.64 1.06 -9.96
N LEU A 33 -39.96 0.89 -10.10
CA LEU A 33 -40.61 0.92 -11.41
C LEU A 33 -40.60 2.34 -12.01
N PRO A 34 -40.22 2.48 -13.30
CA PRO A 34 -39.92 3.79 -13.88
C PRO A 34 -41.11 4.75 -14.00
N LEU A 35 -42.31 4.27 -14.20
CA LEU A 35 -43.51 5.10 -14.38
C LEU A 35 -44.36 5.14 -13.13
N ILE A 36 -44.71 3.99 -12.59
CA ILE A 36 -45.67 3.83 -11.49
C ILE A 36 -45.06 4.28 -10.14
N GLY A 37 -43.78 4.00 -9.95
CA GLY A 37 -43.08 4.36 -8.68
C GLY A 37 -43.01 5.88 -8.43
N ASN A 38 -43.20 6.73 -9.43
CA ASN A 38 -43.14 8.19 -9.26
C ASN A 38 -44.38 8.75 -8.52
N PHE A 39 -45.46 7.99 -8.41
CA PHE A 39 -46.64 8.37 -7.66
C PHE A 39 -46.54 8.08 -6.15
N SER A 40 -45.47 7.47 -5.67
CA SER A 40 -45.24 7.24 -4.24
C SER A 40 -44.77 8.52 -3.54
N PRO A 41 -45.50 9.05 -2.55
CA PRO A 41 -45.06 10.20 -1.75
C PRO A 41 -43.74 9.94 -1.02
N SER A 42 -43.57 8.71 -0.52
CA SER A 42 -42.35 8.24 0.17
C SER A 42 -41.11 8.28 -0.73
N LYS A 43 -41.28 8.04 -2.04
CA LYS A 43 -40.17 8.10 -3.00
C LYS A 43 -39.57 9.51 -3.14
N LYS A 44 -40.38 10.55 -3.05
CA LYS A 44 -39.94 11.94 -3.16
C LYS A 44 -39.00 12.30 -2.02
N GLU A 45 -39.36 11.98 -0.79
CA GLU A 45 -38.56 12.19 0.41
C GLU A 45 -37.24 11.40 0.37
N LYS A 46 -37.31 10.11 -0.01
CA LYS A 46 -36.11 9.27 -0.19
C LYS A 46 -35.18 9.83 -1.28
N THR A 47 -35.74 10.31 -2.39
CA THR A 47 -34.95 10.90 -3.49
C THR A 47 -34.22 12.15 -3.00
N GLU A 48 -34.88 13.00 -2.20
CA GLU A 48 -34.25 14.20 -1.64
C GLU A 48 -33.10 13.84 -0.70
N SER A 49 -33.32 12.88 0.19
CA SER A 49 -32.26 12.38 1.07
C SER A 49 -31.07 11.80 0.29
N ILE A 50 -31.32 11.01 -0.77
CA ILE A 50 -30.29 10.49 -1.66
C ILE A 50 -29.50 11.63 -2.31
N ASN A 51 -30.19 12.66 -2.84
CA ASN A 51 -29.53 13.80 -3.47
C ASN A 51 -28.64 14.56 -2.50
N GLN A 52 -29.07 14.76 -1.25
CA GLN A 52 -28.27 15.40 -0.21
C GLN A 52 -27.00 14.62 0.09
N LEU A 53 -27.10 13.28 0.26
CA LEU A 53 -25.94 12.41 0.48
C LEU A 53 -24.96 12.43 -0.72
N VAL A 54 -25.48 12.37 -1.94
CA VAL A 54 -24.67 12.41 -3.17
C VAL A 54 -23.94 13.75 -3.27
N ASN A 55 -24.62 14.87 -3.03
CA ASN A 55 -24.01 16.20 -3.09
C ASN A 55 -22.91 16.34 -2.02
N LYS A 56 -23.20 16.01 -0.75
CA LYS A 56 -22.23 16.02 0.34
C LYS A 56 -21.00 15.17 0.02
N THR A 57 -21.20 13.95 -0.49
CA THR A 57 -20.11 13.05 -0.86
C THR A 57 -19.29 13.61 -2.03
N SER A 58 -19.96 14.20 -3.04
CA SER A 58 -19.28 14.77 -4.19
C SER A 58 -18.43 15.99 -3.83
N GLU A 59 -18.88 16.82 -2.89
CA GLU A 59 -18.11 17.94 -2.34
C GLU A 59 -16.88 17.43 -1.58
N THR A 60 -17.05 16.46 -0.68
CA THR A 60 -15.94 15.87 0.09
C THR A 60 -14.85 15.31 -0.82
N LEU A 61 -15.23 14.69 -1.94
CA LEU A 61 -14.31 14.08 -2.90
C LEU A 61 -13.88 15.01 -4.03
N LYS A 62 -14.32 16.27 -4.03
CA LYS A 62 -14.01 17.27 -5.06
C LYS A 62 -14.39 16.79 -6.48
N ILE A 63 -15.58 16.20 -6.63
CA ILE A 63 -16.11 15.67 -7.91
C ILE A 63 -17.48 16.26 -8.29
N SER A 64 -17.92 17.31 -7.64
CA SER A 64 -19.25 17.92 -7.85
C SER A 64 -19.46 18.37 -9.31
N GLU A 65 -18.45 18.92 -9.94
CA GLU A 65 -18.44 19.34 -11.35
C GLU A 65 -18.47 18.17 -12.36
N LEU A 66 -18.25 16.95 -11.88
CA LEU A 66 -18.18 15.74 -12.71
C LEU A 66 -19.49 14.94 -12.69
N LEU A 67 -20.47 15.35 -11.89
CA LEU A 67 -21.68 14.55 -11.60
C LEU A 67 -22.47 14.14 -12.85
N ASP A 68 -22.45 14.96 -13.91
CA ASP A 68 -23.16 14.70 -15.15
C ASP A 68 -22.32 13.96 -16.20
N ARG A 69 -21.01 13.76 -15.94
CA ARG A 69 -20.12 13.01 -16.84
C ARG A 69 -20.31 11.51 -16.68
N LYS A 70 -19.93 10.76 -17.73
CA LYS A 70 -19.82 9.29 -17.68
C LYS A 70 -18.39 8.85 -17.37
N PRO A 71 -18.17 7.64 -16.84
CA PRO A 71 -16.83 7.13 -16.49
C PRO A 71 -15.80 7.22 -17.63
N GLY A 72 -16.21 7.02 -18.88
CA GLY A 72 -15.32 7.14 -20.04
C GLY A 72 -14.77 8.56 -20.30
N GLN A 73 -15.37 9.59 -19.69
CA GLN A 73 -14.97 10.99 -19.80
C GLN A 73 -14.08 11.46 -18.63
N LEU A 74 -13.67 10.53 -17.75
CA LEU A 74 -12.94 10.81 -16.52
C LEU A 74 -11.49 10.31 -16.64
N SER A 75 -10.57 11.02 -15.97
CA SER A 75 -9.21 10.53 -15.73
C SER A 75 -9.20 9.32 -14.77
N GLY A 76 -8.06 8.63 -14.64
CA GLY A 76 -7.90 7.51 -13.70
C GLY A 76 -8.23 7.90 -12.26
N GLY A 77 -7.63 8.98 -11.76
CA GLY A 77 -7.89 9.48 -10.40
C GLY A 77 -9.33 9.94 -10.19
N GLN A 78 -9.97 10.56 -11.22
CA GLN A 78 -11.38 10.92 -11.14
C GLN A 78 -12.28 9.68 -11.04
N ARG A 79 -12.01 8.63 -11.84
CA ARG A 79 -12.74 7.35 -11.74
C ARG A 79 -12.59 6.73 -10.35
N GLN A 80 -11.39 6.78 -9.79
CA GLN A 80 -11.12 6.28 -8.43
C GLN A 80 -11.95 7.03 -7.39
N ARG A 81 -11.96 8.38 -7.40
CA ARG A 81 -12.77 9.17 -6.48
C ARG A 81 -14.26 8.86 -6.61
N VAL A 82 -14.76 8.61 -7.82
CA VAL A 82 -16.15 8.17 -8.03
C VAL A 82 -16.41 6.79 -7.44
N ALA A 83 -15.49 5.83 -7.59
CA ALA A 83 -15.60 4.50 -6.99
C ALA A 83 -15.61 4.56 -5.46
N LEU A 84 -14.74 5.40 -4.89
CA LEU A 84 -14.70 5.68 -3.46
C LEU A 84 -16.00 6.35 -2.98
N GLY A 85 -16.51 7.34 -3.72
CA GLY A 85 -17.79 7.99 -3.44
C GLY A 85 -18.96 7.02 -3.43
N ARG A 86 -18.98 6.08 -4.37
CA ARG A 86 -20.00 5.02 -4.41
C ARG A 86 -19.96 4.09 -3.19
N ALA A 87 -18.78 3.88 -2.61
CA ALA A 87 -18.67 3.16 -1.34
C ALA A 87 -19.07 4.05 -0.15
N MET A 88 -18.68 5.34 -0.19
CA MET A 88 -18.85 6.32 0.89
C MET A 88 -20.31 6.71 1.13
N VAL A 89 -21.13 6.87 0.08
CA VAL A 89 -22.56 7.20 0.21
C VAL A 89 -23.36 6.19 1.02
N ARG A 90 -22.83 4.98 1.21
CA ARG A 90 -23.45 3.94 2.05
C ARG A 90 -23.16 4.11 3.53
N GLU A 91 -22.33 5.07 3.91
CA GLU A 91 -21.85 5.30 5.28
C GLU A 91 -21.35 3.99 5.94
N PRO A 92 -20.32 3.35 5.35
CA PRO A 92 -19.88 2.04 5.79
C PRO A 92 -19.13 2.12 7.12
N VAL A 93 -19.19 1.04 7.91
CA VAL A 93 -18.40 0.89 9.15
C VAL A 93 -16.91 0.63 8.86
N ALA A 94 -16.59 0.12 7.67
CA ALA A 94 -15.22 -0.07 7.18
C ALA A 94 -15.17 -0.04 5.64
N PHE A 95 -14.07 0.45 5.10
CA PHE A 95 -13.76 0.39 3.67
C PHE A 95 -12.86 -0.80 3.39
N LEU A 96 -13.22 -1.60 2.39
CA LEU A 96 -12.37 -2.64 1.83
C LEU A 96 -11.88 -2.17 0.47
N MET A 97 -10.57 -2.04 0.30
CA MET A 97 -9.92 -1.54 -0.91
C MET A 97 -8.98 -2.61 -1.47
N ASP A 98 -9.22 -3.01 -2.70
CA ASP A 98 -8.46 -4.03 -3.40
C ASP A 98 -7.63 -3.36 -4.49
N GLU A 99 -6.35 -3.16 -4.24
CA GLU A 99 -5.38 -2.51 -5.12
C GLU A 99 -5.89 -1.22 -5.80
N PRO A 100 -6.44 -0.25 -5.06
CA PRO A 100 -7.18 0.86 -5.67
C PRO A 100 -6.30 1.82 -6.48
N LEU A 101 -4.98 1.83 -6.29
CA LEU A 101 -4.03 2.71 -6.99
C LEU A 101 -3.24 2.03 -8.12
N SER A 102 -3.37 0.70 -8.29
CA SER A 102 -2.54 -0.08 -9.22
C SER A 102 -2.66 0.35 -10.69
N ASN A 103 -3.84 0.85 -11.10
CA ASN A 103 -4.12 1.28 -12.47
C ASN A 103 -3.75 2.76 -12.76
N LEU A 104 -3.01 3.42 -11.87
CA LEU A 104 -2.56 4.80 -12.02
C LEU A 104 -1.08 4.86 -12.41
N ASP A 105 -0.72 5.89 -13.18
CA ASP A 105 0.69 6.23 -13.40
C ASP A 105 1.39 6.65 -12.10
N ALA A 106 2.72 6.64 -12.09
CA ALA A 106 3.51 6.86 -10.89
C ALA A 106 3.25 8.24 -10.24
N ALA A 107 3.17 9.30 -11.03
CA ALA A 107 2.97 10.65 -10.51
C ALA A 107 1.57 10.80 -9.89
N LEU A 108 0.55 10.30 -10.58
CA LEU A 108 -0.83 10.32 -10.09
C LEU A 108 -1.00 9.43 -8.85
N ARG A 109 -0.28 8.29 -8.78
CA ARG A 109 -0.29 7.40 -7.61
C ARG A 109 0.23 8.10 -6.35
N VAL A 110 1.34 8.83 -6.44
CA VAL A 110 1.88 9.62 -5.32
C VAL A 110 0.85 10.64 -4.83
N HIS A 111 0.23 11.38 -5.74
CA HIS A 111 -0.80 12.35 -5.40
C HIS A 111 -2.03 11.69 -4.74
N MET A 112 -2.51 10.59 -5.30
CA MET A 112 -3.67 9.87 -4.77
C MET A 112 -3.42 9.20 -3.42
N ARG A 113 -2.18 8.80 -3.11
CA ARG A 113 -1.81 8.33 -1.76
C ARG A 113 -2.04 9.42 -0.71
N SER A 114 -1.57 10.64 -0.97
CA SER A 114 -1.78 11.79 -0.07
C SER A 114 -3.28 12.06 0.14
N GLU A 115 -4.06 12.12 -0.95
CA GLU A 115 -5.49 12.36 -0.86
C GLU A 115 -6.25 11.27 -0.08
N LEU A 116 -5.90 9.99 -0.29
CA LEU A 116 -6.51 8.89 0.47
C LEU A 116 -6.16 8.94 1.95
N SER A 117 -4.92 9.33 2.30
CA SER A 117 -4.51 9.50 3.69
C SER A 117 -5.27 10.66 4.35
N GLU A 118 -5.42 11.79 3.68
CA GLU A 118 -6.21 12.93 4.16
C GLU A 118 -7.68 12.54 4.37
N LEU A 119 -8.25 11.81 3.40
CA LEU A 119 -9.62 11.33 3.49
C LEU A 119 -9.82 10.34 4.65
N HIS A 120 -8.90 9.38 4.82
CA HIS A 120 -8.93 8.46 5.95
C HIS A 120 -8.94 9.21 7.29
N ASN A 121 -8.05 10.19 7.45
CA ASN A 121 -7.98 11.00 8.66
C ASN A 121 -9.27 11.80 8.91
N SER A 122 -9.93 12.28 7.85
CA SER A 122 -11.17 13.05 7.96
C SER A 122 -12.39 12.18 8.30
N LEU A 123 -12.46 10.97 7.77
CA LEU A 123 -13.60 10.07 7.93
C LEU A 123 -13.57 9.29 9.25
N LYS A 124 -12.39 9.12 9.88
CA LYS A 124 -12.18 8.34 11.11
C LYS A 124 -12.78 6.93 11.05
N THR A 125 -12.80 6.33 9.87
CA THR A 125 -13.37 5.02 9.58
C THR A 125 -12.25 4.03 9.28
N THR A 126 -12.41 2.77 9.63
CA THR A 126 -11.40 1.75 9.34
C THR A 126 -11.27 1.49 7.84
N PHE A 127 -10.04 1.51 7.33
CA PHE A 127 -9.69 1.11 5.96
C PHE A 127 -8.90 -0.19 6.00
N VAL A 128 -9.38 -1.21 5.31
CA VAL A 128 -8.63 -2.42 5.01
C VAL A 128 -8.16 -2.29 3.57
N TYR A 129 -6.86 -2.17 3.38
CA TYR A 129 -6.23 -1.81 2.13
C TYR A 129 -5.31 -2.94 1.67
N VAL A 130 -5.59 -3.54 0.52
CA VAL A 130 -4.75 -4.55 -0.11
C VAL A 130 -3.90 -3.87 -1.18
N THR A 131 -2.59 -4.08 -1.15
CA THR A 131 -1.66 -3.57 -2.15
C THR A 131 -0.46 -4.51 -2.31
N HIS A 132 0.15 -4.50 -3.48
CA HIS A 132 1.47 -5.06 -3.73
C HIS A 132 2.58 -3.98 -3.74
N ASP A 133 2.21 -2.70 -3.61
CA ASP A 133 3.15 -1.58 -3.53
C ASP A 133 3.56 -1.35 -2.07
N GLN A 134 4.83 -1.64 -1.77
CA GLN A 134 5.37 -1.50 -0.42
C GLN A 134 5.35 -0.06 0.08
N ALA A 135 5.55 0.93 -0.81
CA ALA A 135 5.53 2.32 -0.43
C ALA A 135 4.12 2.76 0.02
N GLU A 136 3.05 2.19 -0.58
CA GLU A 136 1.69 2.41 -0.10
C GLU A 136 1.50 1.82 1.31
N ALA A 137 1.90 0.56 1.50
CA ALA A 137 1.76 -0.12 2.79
C ALA A 137 2.55 0.59 3.90
N LEU A 138 3.81 0.98 3.64
CA LEU A 138 4.68 1.62 4.61
C LEU A 138 4.26 3.05 4.97
N THR A 139 3.67 3.80 4.02
CA THR A 139 3.39 5.24 4.22
C THR A 139 1.95 5.54 4.65
N MET A 140 0.99 4.69 4.32
CA MET A 140 -0.43 4.97 4.53
C MET A 140 -1.05 4.20 5.70
N SER A 141 -0.46 3.09 6.13
CA SER A 141 -1.09 2.23 7.11
C SER A 141 -0.64 2.52 8.55
N SER A 142 -1.56 2.37 9.49
CA SER A 142 -1.24 2.35 10.93
C SER A 142 -0.78 0.96 11.40
N ARG A 143 -1.23 -0.09 10.70
CA ARG A 143 -0.80 -1.48 10.90
C ARG A 143 -0.66 -2.15 9.53
N MET A 144 0.39 -2.93 9.38
CA MET A 144 0.74 -3.64 8.16
C MET A 144 0.75 -5.15 8.40
N ALA A 145 0.04 -5.89 7.55
CA ALA A 145 0.03 -7.35 7.53
C ALA A 145 0.87 -7.85 6.34
N VAL A 146 1.92 -8.61 6.61
CA VAL A 146 2.71 -9.27 5.57
C VAL A 146 2.17 -10.67 5.35
N MET A 147 1.72 -10.93 4.12
CA MET A 147 1.16 -12.22 3.72
C MET A 147 1.99 -12.81 2.57
N ILE A 148 2.42 -14.07 2.73
CA ILE A 148 3.14 -14.82 1.70
C ILE A 148 2.49 -16.21 1.59
N ASP A 149 2.18 -16.65 0.38
CA ASP A 149 1.55 -17.93 0.09
C ASP A 149 0.28 -18.21 0.94
N GLY A 150 -0.52 -17.15 1.14
CA GLY A 150 -1.77 -17.24 1.92
C GLY A 150 -1.60 -17.27 3.44
N ASN A 151 -0.36 -17.22 3.94
CA ASN A 151 -0.07 -17.21 5.37
C ASN A 151 0.22 -15.79 5.86
N LEU A 152 -0.35 -15.40 7.00
CA LEU A 152 0.00 -14.18 7.72
C LEU A 152 1.30 -14.41 8.48
N LEU A 153 2.38 -13.77 8.06
CA LEU A 153 3.71 -13.92 8.67
C LEU A 153 3.98 -12.90 9.78
N GLN A 154 3.53 -11.66 9.58
CA GLN A 154 3.70 -10.59 10.58
C GLN A 154 2.55 -9.58 10.47
N LEU A 155 2.13 -9.05 11.62
CA LEU A 155 1.14 -7.98 11.72
C LEU A 155 1.58 -6.99 12.78
N ASP A 156 2.09 -5.84 12.36
CA ASP A 156 2.60 -4.81 13.26
C ASP A 156 2.50 -3.41 12.64
N THR A 157 3.10 -2.40 13.28
CA THR A 157 3.31 -1.10 12.66
C THR A 157 4.27 -1.23 11.47
N PRO A 158 4.17 -0.38 10.42
CA PRO A 158 5.10 -0.41 9.30
C PRO A 158 6.57 -0.34 9.73
N GLN A 159 6.89 0.51 10.70
CA GLN A 159 8.24 0.67 11.23
C GLN A 159 8.74 -0.64 11.87
N GLU A 160 7.92 -1.30 12.70
CA GLU A 160 8.30 -2.53 13.36
C GLU A 160 8.48 -3.69 12.36
N VAL A 161 7.63 -3.76 11.32
CA VAL A 161 7.80 -4.76 10.25
C VAL A 161 9.11 -4.55 9.48
N TYR A 162 9.53 -3.29 9.28
CA TYR A 162 10.78 -2.94 8.59
C TYR A 162 12.01 -3.19 9.44
N ASP A 163 12.02 -2.74 10.69
CA ASP A 163 13.18 -2.77 11.59
C ASP A 163 13.37 -4.13 12.26
N ASN A 164 12.27 -4.79 12.65
CA ASN A 164 12.25 -6.06 13.39
C ASN A 164 11.41 -7.13 12.67
N PRO A 165 11.82 -7.56 11.45
CA PRO A 165 11.08 -8.58 10.71
C PRO A 165 11.08 -9.91 11.49
N SER A 166 9.90 -10.54 11.58
CA SER A 166 9.70 -11.79 12.35
C SER A 166 10.39 -13.00 11.70
N SER A 167 10.78 -12.92 10.44
CA SER A 167 11.44 -13.99 9.71
C SER A 167 12.28 -13.46 8.55
N LEU A 168 13.18 -14.29 8.04
CA LEU A 168 13.97 -14.01 6.83
C LEU A 168 13.07 -13.67 5.64
N SER A 169 11.95 -14.39 5.49
CA SER A 169 11.00 -14.14 4.39
C SER A 169 10.38 -12.74 4.47
N VAL A 170 10.01 -12.28 5.65
CA VAL A 170 9.51 -10.90 5.86
C VAL A 170 10.60 -9.88 5.57
N ALA A 171 11.83 -10.11 6.07
CA ALA A 171 12.97 -9.22 5.84
C ALA A 171 13.28 -9.03 4.35
N GLN A 172 13.22 -10.12 3.57
CA GLN A 172 13.47 -10.11 2.12
C GLN A 172 12.29 -9.56 1.30
N PHE A 173 11.08 -9.65 1.85
CA PHE A 173 9.87 -9.16 1.18
C PHE A 173 9.72 -7.64 1.33
N VAL A 174 10.07 -7.07 2.50
CA VAL A 174 9.86 -5.67 2.82
C VAL A 174 11.14 -4.85 2.64
N GLY A 175 11.04 -3.75 1.89
CA GLY A 175 12.13 -2.82 1.61
C GLY A 175 12.53 -2.82 0.12
N SER A 176 12.87 -1.62 -0.36
CA SER A 176 13.39 -1.39 -1.71
C SER A 176 14.52 -0.35 -1.63
N PRO A 177 15.77 -0.77 -1.91
CA PRO A 177 16.23 -2.11 -2.31
C PRO A 177 16.02 -3.19 -1.22
N LYS A 178 16.13 -4.46 -1.63
CA LYS A 178 16.02 -5.59 -0.71
C LYS A 178 17.18 -5.62 0.28
N ILE A 179 16.93 -6.18 1.46
CA ILE A 179 17.95 -6.45 2.48
C ILE A 179 19.05 -7.36 1.91
N ASN A 180 20.31 -7.03 2.22
CA ASN A 180 21.44 -7.90 1.92
C ASN A 180 21.50 -9.04 2.91
N ILE A 181 21.68 -10.29 2.44
CA ILE A 181 21.75 -11.48 3.29
C ILE A 181 23.15 -12.10 3.17
N PHE A 182 23.81 -12.28 4.30
CA PHE A 182 25.09 -12.92 4.43
C PHE A 182 24.96 -14.23 5.21
N LYS A 183 25.81 -15.20 4.88
CA LYS A 183 26.00 -16.37 5.73
C LYS A 183 27.03 -16.01 6.78
N GLY A 184 26.76 -16.35 8.01
CA GLY A 184 27.68 -16.12 9.13
C GLY A 184 27.58 -17.27 10.14
N THR A 185 28.41 -17.22 11.17
CA THR A 185 28.44 -18.23 12.24
C THR A 185 28.44 -17.54 13.58
N ALA A 186 27.88 -18.20 14.58
CA ALA A 186 28.05 -17.81 15.98
C ALA A 186 28.99 -18.79 16.69
N ASP A 187 29.98 -18.28 17.41
CA ASP A 187 30.90 -19.08 18.20
C ASP A 187 30.26 -19.59 19.53
N SER A 188 30.99 -20.31 20.31
CA SER A 188 30.55 -20.80 21.64
C SER A 188 30.22 -19.71 22.66
N GLY A 189 30.73 -18.48 22.43
CA GLY A 189 30.45 -17.30 23.25
C GLY A 189 29.30 -16.45 22.70
N GLY A 190 28.66 -16.89 21.58
CA GLY A 190 27.61 -16.19 20.88
C GLY A 190 28.09 -15.03 19.99
N THR A 191 29.44 -14.89 19.79
CA THR A 191 29.98 -13.86 18.88
C THR A 191 29.65 -14.20 17.43
N VAL A 192 28.99 -13.29 16.75
CA VAL A 192 28.58 -13.47 15.36
C VAL A 192 29.67 -12.96 14.42
N SER A 193 30.08 -13.80 13.47
CA SER A 193 31.07 -13.45 12.44
C SER A 193 30.57 -13.76 11.03
N PHE A 194 30.95 -12.91 10.07
CA PHE A 194 30.74 -13.09 8.63
C PHE A 194 31.81 -12.34 7.85
N LEU A 195 32.26 -12.85 6.72
CA LEU A 195 33.27 -12.22 5.84
C LEU A 195 34.49 -11.65 6.60
N ASN A 196 34.96 -12.35 7.61
CA ASN A 196 36.06 -11.91 8.50
C ASN A 196 35.75 -10.70 9.39
N VAL A 197 34.48 -10.30 9.47
CA VAL A 197 33.98 -9.24 10.37
C VAL A 197 33.34 -9.86 11.60
N ASN A 198 33.70 -9.39 12.77
CA ASN A 198 33.07 -9.79 14.03
C ASN A 198 32.06 -8.72 14.46
N LEU A 199 30.79 -9.09 14.54
CA LEU A 199 29.75 -8.17 14.98
C LEU A 199 29.80 -7.94 16.49
N LYS A 200 29.54 -6.70 16.91
CA LYS A 200 29.40 -6.37 18.35
C LYS A 200 28.14 -6.99 18.95
N ARG A 201 27.18 -7.41 18.13
CA ARG A 201 25.95 -8.08 18.58
C ARG A 201 26.19 -9.57 18.80
N LYS A 202 25.73 -10.09 19.93
CA LYS A 202 25.80 -11.52 20.24
C LYS A 202 24.52 -12.22 19.81
N SER A 203 24.65 -13.45 19.31
CA SER A 203 23.52 -14.34 19.11
C SER A 203 23.10 -14.99 20.42
N SER A 204 21.82 -15.27 20.59
CA SER A 204 21.32 -16.15 21.66
C SER A 204 21.61 -17.62 21.37
N GLU A 205 21.87 -17.97 20.11
CA GLU A 205 22.29 -19.30 19.68
C GLU A 205 23.80 -19.33 19.52
N SER A 206 24.44 -20.46 19.90
CA SER A 206 25.88 -20.66 19.82
C SER A 206 26.20 -21.89 18.99
N ASN A 207 27.38 -21.91 18.36
CA ASN A 207 27.86 -22.97 17.47
C ASN A 207 26.88 -23.30 16.33
N THR A 208 26.31 -22.28 15.68
CA THR A 208 25.31 -22.46 14.63
C THR A 208 25.58 -21.56 13.43
N ASP A 209 25.11 -22.00 12.27
CA ASP A 209 25.08 -21.18 11.07
C ASP A 209 23.92 -20.18 11.15
N LEU A 210 24.17 -18.95 10.74
CA LEU A 210 23.24 -17.84 10.80
C LEU A 210 23.06 -17.18 9.44
N HIS A 211 21.90 -16.57 9.26
CA HIS A 211 21.69 -15.58 8.21
C HIS A 211 21.70 -14.17 8.83
N ILE A 212 22.59 -13.32 8.30
CA ILE A 212 22.76 -11.94 8.76
C ILE A 212 22.19 -11.02 7.71
N GLY A 213 21.13 -10.28 8.07
CA GLY A 213 20.49 -9.29 7.22
C GLY A 213 21.03 -7.90 7.51
N ILE A 214 21.48 -7.18 6.48
CA ILE A 214 21.90 -5.78 6.58
C ILE A 214 21.18 -4.98 5.49
N ARG A 215 20.42 -3.96 5.89
CA ARG A 215 19.77 -3.07 4.94
C ARG A 215 20.82 -2.27 4.16
N PRO A 216 20.58 -1.95 2.86
CA PRO A 216 21.51 -1.17 2.03
C PRO A 216 21.95 0.14 2.67
N GLU A 217 21.03 0.87 3.30
CA GLU A 217 21.27 2.15 3.98
C GLU A 217 22.15 2.06 5.23
N HIS A 218 22.44 0.84 5.70
CA HIS A 218 23.37 0.60 6.82
C HIS A 218 24.76 0.17 6.35
N LEU A 219 25.00 0.14 5.05
CA LEU A 219 26.31 -0.13 4.46
C LEU A 219 26.87 1.14 3.83
N GLU A 220 28.13 1.43 4.11
CA GLU A 220 28.81 2.59 3.57
C GLU A 220 30.07 2.16 2.81
N ILE A 221 30.35 2.86 1.71
CA ILE A 221 31.58 2.68 0.96
C ILE A 221 32.65 3.54 1.61
N THR A 222 33.78 2.91 2.01
CA THR A 222 34.94 3.59 2.61
C THR A 222 36.24 3.13 1.98
N ASN A 223 37.26 3.99 2.04
CA ASN A 223 38.64 3.65 1.67
C ASN A 223 39.45 3.24 2.93
N GLU A 224 38.88 3.35 4.11
CA GLU A 224 39.55 3.00 5.35
C GLU A 224 39.32 1.51 5.68
N SER A 225 40.38 0.79 5.97
CA SER A 225 40.30 -0.61 6.45
C SER A 225 40.28 -0.63 7.95
N ASN A 226 39.20 -1.21 8.51
CA ASN A 226 39.05 -1.42 9.94
C ASN A 226 38.37 -2.79 10.24
N GLU A 227 38.14 -3.11 11.50
CA GLU A 227 37.56 -4.40 11.93
C GLU A 227 36.11 -4.64 11.44
N ASN A 228 35.40 -3.60 10.97
CA ASN A 228 34.02 -3.67 10.46
C ASN A 228 33.94 -3.47 8.94
N THR A 229 35.05 -3.67 8.23
CA THR A 229 35.08 -3.52 6.77
C THR A 229 35.35 -4.85 6.08
N PHE A 230 34.78 -5.02 4.90
CA PHE A 230 35.09 -6.12 3.99
C PHE A 230 35.27 -5.59 2.56
N SER A 231 36.02 -6.31 1.76
CA SER A 231 36.35 -5.91 0.38
C SER A 231 35.29 -6.38 -0.61
N GLY A 232 35.08 -5.58 -1.65
CA GLY A 232 34.20 -5.92 -2.75
C GLY A 232 34.52 -5.11 -4.00
N THR A 233 34.07 -5.61 -5.14
CA THR A 233 34.24 -4.94 -6.44
C THR A 233 32.91 -4.43 -6.94
N VAL A 234 32.81 -3.13 -7.26
CA VAL A 234 31.63 -2.52 -7.85
C VAL A 234 31.39 -3.12 -9.24
N ALA A 235 30.26 -3.85 -9.36
CA ALA A 235 29.83 -4.45 -10.63
C ALA A 235 28.99 -3.48 -11.46
N TYR A 236 28.15 -2.70 -10.79
CA TYR A 236 27.19 -1.80 -11.44
C TYR A 236 26.81 -0.65 -10.52
N ARG A 237 26.64 0.54 -11.10
CA ARG A 237 26.15 1.74 -10.43
C ARG A 237 24.79 2.10 -11.00
N GLU A 238 23.76 2.08 -10.15
CA GLU A 238 22.41 2.50 -10.47
C GLU A 238 22.16 3.91 -9.93
N ASN A 239 21.85 4.85 -10.82
CA ASN A 239 21.60 6.24 -10.45
C ASN A 239 20.13 6.56 -10.71
N LEU A 240 19.35 6.74 -9.65
CA LEU A 240 17.93 7.10 -9.70
C LEU A 240 17.68 8.61 -9.55
N GLY A 241 18.74 9.41 -9.56
CA GLY A 241 18.68 10.86 -9.42
C GLY A 241 18.81 11.32 -7.96
N SER A 242 17.89 10.94 -7.08
CA SER A 242 17.96 11.21 -5.63
C SER A 242 18.93 10.29 -4.90
N ASP A 243 19.01 9.04 -5.36
CA ASP A 243 19.78 7.97 -4.71
C ASP A 243 20.71 7.30 -5.73
N ILE A 244 21.83 6.82 -5.25
CA ILE A 244 22.78 6.04 -6.03
C ILE A 244 23.00 4.73 -5.31
N PHE A 245 22.70 3.62 -5.98
CA PHE A 245 22.96 2.28 -5.46
C PHE A 245 24.18 1.67 -6.16
N PHE A 246 25.07 1.09 -5.38
CA PHE A 246 26.18 0.32 -5.89
C PHE A 246 25.89 -1.17 -5.72
N HIS A 247 25.88 -1.87 -6.83
CA HIS A 247 25.84 -3.33 -6.84
C HIS A 247 27.27 -3.86 -6.74
N VAL A 248 27.61 -4.48 -5.62
CA VAL A 248 28.97 -4.89 -5.27
C VAL A 248 29.07 -6.40 -5.24
N ASN A 249 30.02 -6.98 -5.95
CA ASN A 249 30.41 -8.37 -5.82
C ASN A 249 31.40 -8.49 -4.65
N ILE A 250 31.13 -9.36 -3.69
CA ILE A 250 32.04 -9.64 -2.59
C ILE A 250 33.11 -10.62 -3.06
N GLU A 251 34.32 -10.49 -2.53
CA GLU A 251 35.50 -11.25 -2.99
C GLU A 251 35.39 -12.76 -2.78
N ASP A 252 34.52 -13.24 -1.89
CA ASP A 252 34.24 -14.67 -1.72
C ASP A 252 33.42 -15.29 -2.87
N GLY A 253 32.98 -14.46 -3.84
CA GLY A 253 32.23 -14.88 -5.03
C GLY A 253 30.79 -15.32 -4.75
N SER A 254 30.33 -15.30 -3.50
CA SER A 254 29.07 -15.91 -3.12
C SER A 254 27.88 -14.96 -3.20
N ASN A 255 28.07 -13.66 -3.03
CA ASN A 255 26.98 -12.71 -2.91
C ASN A 255 27.17 -11.40 -3.70
N LYS A 256 26.11 -10.98 -4.36
CA LYS A 256 25.91 -9.58 -4.78
C LYS A 256 25.16 -8.85 -3.68
N ILE A 257 25.67 -7.69 -3.28
CA ILE A 257 25.02 -6.81 -2.31
C ILE A 257 24.71 -5.46 -2.93
N ILE A 258 23.83 -4.74 -2.30
CA ILE A 258 23.46 -3.35 -2.65
C ILE A 258 23.89 -2.45 -1.49
N VAL A 259 24.59 -1.37 -1.84
CA VAL A 259 25.06 -0.36 -0.89
C VAL A 259 24.55 1.00 -1.30
#